data_75bb90dd54540a28357b452685d2a664
#
_entry.id   75bb90dd54540a28357b452685d2a664
#
_cell.length_a   1.000
_cell.length_b   1.000
_cell.length_c   1.000
_cell.angle_alpha   90.00
_cell.angle_beta   90.00
_cell.angle_gamma   90.00
#
_symmetry.space_group_name_H-M   'P 1'
#
loop_
_entity.id
_entity.type
_entity.pdbx_description
1 polymer ?
#
loop_
_entity_poly.entity_id
_entity_poly.type
_entity_poly.pdbx_seq_one_letter_code
_entity_poly.pdbx_strand_id
1 'polypeptide(L)'
;MKKTFVGAVAALLFMFCFSLHPVSAQAAEHMLQMENDEWVCYTGGQRDNSYTGMAVNEYGWWYLTDGEIDWDYTGMACNEYGWWYMNNGALDLSYTGIADVNGEPWYVVNGTIDFSYNGMVNASGSWWYLNQNKVDTDFTGLALNEYGWWYMNAGEIDFSYTGLGYNEYGWWYVDNGTVDLSYTGMAQLGYDWWYVTNGVLDRDYTGMTVYDGNWYYLINGFLDRSYEGLADNEYGWWYISNGTIDFTYNGMAANEYGWWYVSSGGVDGTFTGVASNSYGSWYFENGTINYNYDGEYTYVGITYIVKNGLATSLQKSSVGIDVSKHNGEIDWDAVKADGIKFAIIRVGYGNDDTDQDDVWAVRNMQECERVGIPYGVYLYSYAVNEDEANSEANHILRMLQGFNPVLGVYIDIEDTEYYNKYDIDPYSSEGRELITRIAVTVMDRVSRAGYTA
;
A
#
# COMPACT_ATOMS: atom_id res chain seq x y z
N MET A 1 -57.75 29.06 11.09
CA MET A 1 -57.37 29.49 12.46
C MET A 1 -55.85 29.33 12.76
N LYS A 2 -55.01 29.02 11.78
CA LYS A 2 -53.55 28.97 11.96
C LYS A 2 -52.79 30.21 11.44
N LYS A 3 -53.48 31.14 10.77
CA LYS A 3 -52.89 32.35 10.14
C LYS A 3 -52.65 33.54 11.07
N THR A 4 -53.18 33.55 12.29
CA THR A 4 -53.18 34.73 13.18
C THR A 4 -52.04 34.70 14.22
N PHE A 5 -51.35 33.59 14.44
CA PHE A 5 -50.36 33.49 15.53
C PHE A 5 -48.94 33.80 15.09
N VAL A 6 -48.61 33.61 13.80
CA VAL A 6 -47.25 33.83 13.25
C VAL A 6 -46.93 35.30 13.05
N GLY A 7 -47.94 36.11 12.74
CA GLY A 7 -47.76 37.54 12.48
C GLY A 7 -47.36 38.37 13.70
N ALA A 8 -47.77 37.98 14.90
CA ALA A 8 -47.52 38.80 16.11
C ALA A 8 -46.08 38.66 16.64
N VAL A 9 -45.41 37.52 16.40
CA VAL A 9 -44.02 37.31 16.85
C VAL A 9 -43.03 37.94 15.87
N ALA A 10 -43.32 37.88 14.57
CA ALA A 10 -42.48 38.51 13.54
C ALA A 10 -42.50 40.06 13.64
N ALA A 11 -43.64 40.66 13.98
CA ALA A 11 -43.77 42.12 14.15
C ALA A 11 -42.98 42.66 15.36
N LEU A 12 -42.85 41.88 16.45
CA LEU A 12 -42.11 42.31 17.65
C LEU A 12 -40.59 42.24 17.46
N LEU A 13 -40.08 41.27 16.69
CA LEU A 13 -38.62 41.15 16.36
C LEU A 13 -38.22 42.20 15.31
N PHE A 14 -39.11 42.56 14.39
CA PHE A 14 -38.89 43.61 13.40
C PHE A 14 -38.66 45.00 14.01
N MET A 15 -39.33 45.33 15.12
CA MET A 15 -39.10 46.60 15.86
C MET A 15 -37.73 46.66 16.55
N PHE A 16 -37.14 45.53 16.92
CA PHE A 16 -35.85 45.52 17.64
C PHE A 16 -34.63 45.68 16.71
N CYS A 17 -34.71 45.20 15.46
CA CYS A 17 -33.63 45.38 14.47
C CYS A 17 -33.60 46.82 13.91
N PHE A 18 -34.75 47.52 13.82
CA PHE A 18 -34.80 48.89 13.33
C PHE A 18 -34.26 49.94 14.31
N SER A 19 -34.10 49.61 15.60
CA SER A 19 -33.70 50.58 16.62
C SER A 19 -32.19 50.79 16.75
N LEU A 20 -31.36 50.10 15.99
CA LEU A 20 -29.88 50.18 16.11
C LEU A 20 -29.15 50.90 14.96
N HIS A 21 -29.84 51.28 13.87
CA HIS A 21 -29.26 52.13 12.83
C HIS A 21 -30.25 53.14 12.31
N PRO A 22 -29.95 54.45 12.23
CA PRO A 22 -30.78 55.41 11.54
C PRO A 22 -30.54 55.29 10.04
N VAL A 23 -31.07 54.24 9.41
CA VAL A 23 -31.20 54.21 7.96
C VAL A 23 -32.53 54.87 7.63
N SER A 24 -32.51 55.95 6.82
CA SER A 24 -33.71 56.50 6.23
C SER A 24 -34.55 55.37 5.67
N ALA A 25 -35.81 55.24 6.10
CA ALA A 25 -36.72 54.21 5.62
C ALA A 25 -36.89 54.37 4.11
N GLN A 26 -36.08 53.67 3.32
CA GLN A 26 -36.33 53.44 1.91
C GLN A 26 -37.42 52.38 1.87
N ALA A 27 -38.60 52.68 1.29
CA ALA A 27 -39.68 51.69 1.16
C ALA A 27 -39.11 50.48 0.38
N ALA A 28 -39.40 49.27 0.85
CA ALA A 28 -39.00 48.07 0.13
C ALA A 28 -39.48 48.13 -1.31
N GLU A 29 -38.60 47.72 -2.25
CA GLU A 29 -38.88 47.82 -3.69
C GLU A 29 -40.09 46.94 -4.09
N HIS A 30 -40.27 45.80 -3.40
CA HIS A 30 -41.34 44.84 -3.65
C HIS A 30 -42.24 44.69 -2.43
N MET A 31 -43.53 44.98 -2.62
CA MET A 31 -44.55 45.00 -1.56
C MET A 31 -45.76 44.16 -1.95
N LEU A 32 -46.36 43.52 -0.98
CA LEU A 32 -47.64 42.83 -1.13
C LEU A 32 -48.79 43.73 -0.67
N GLN A 33 -49.80 43.85 -1.49
CA GLN A 33 -51.04 44.55 -1.16
C GLN A 33 -52.23 43.59 -1.32
N MET A 34 -53.27 43.78 -0.47
CA MET A 34 -54.46 42.96 -0.50
C MET A 34 -55.45 43.53 -1.54
N GLU A 35 -55.77 42.72 -2.55
CA GLU A 35 -56.78 43.01 -3.55
C GLU A 35 -57.73 41.80 -3.68
N ASN A 36 -59.01 42.00 -3.53
CA ASN A 36 -60.06 40.99 -3.68
C ASN A 36 -59.79 39.71 -2.86
N ASP A 37 -59.34 39.87 -1.63
CA ASP A 37 -58.95 38.79 -0.72
C ASP A 37 -57.73 38.00 -1.12
N GLU A 38 -56.93 38.48 -2.09
CA GLU A 38 -55.66 37.88 -2.51
C GLU A 38 -54.48 38.85 -2.31
N TRP A 39 -53.26 38.31 -1.99
CA TRP A 39 -52.04 39.10 -1.91
C TRP A 39 -51.42 39.24 -3.31
N VAL A 40 -51.23 40.47 -3.74
CA VAL A 40 -50.71 40.85 -5.07
C VAL A 40 -49.40 41.62 -4.91
N CYS A 41 -48.39 41.26 -5.71
CA CYS A 41 -47.11 41.94 -5.71
C CYS A 41 -47.14 43.27 -6.45
N TYR A 42 -46.51 44.29 -5.82
CA TYR A 42 -46.24 45.59 -6.40
C TYR A 42 -44.76 45.90 -6.39
N THR A 43 -44.19 46.24 -7.54
CA THR A 43 -42.80 46.66 -7.71
C THR A 43 -42.77 48.13 -8.09
N GLY A 44 -42.11 48.96 -7.28
CA GLY A 44 -42.08 50.41 -7.53
C GLY A 44 -43.46 51.07 -7.62
N GLY A 45 -44.47 50.51 -6.95
CA GLY A 45 -45.85 50.97 -6.91
C GLY A 45 -46.70 50.53 -8.10
N GLN A 46 -46.23 49.65 -8.98
CA GLN A 46 -46.98 49.05 -10.07
C GLN A 46 -47.17 47.56 -9.84
N ARG A 47 -48.36 47.05 -10.17
CA ARG A 47 -48.66 45.61 -10.05
C ARG A 47 -47.68 44.78 -10.90
N ASP A 48 -47.06 43.78 -10.32
CA ASP A 48 -46.08 42.92 -10.96
C ASP A 48 -46.41 41.44 -10.76
N ASN A 49 -47.07 40.84 -11.73
CA ASN A 49 -47.45 39.42 -11.72
C ASN A 49 -46.33 38.49 -12.22
N SER A 50 -45.16 39.03 -12.50
CA SER A 50 -44.01 38.22 -12.96
C SER A 50 -42.87 38.18 -11.95
N TYR A 51 -42.98 38.87 -10.83
CA TYR A 51 -41.92 38.93 -9.84
C TYR A 51 -41.74 37.60 -9.13
N THR A 52 -40.49 37.12 -9.09
CA THR A 52 -40.09 35.97 -8.29
C THR A 52 -38.98 36.41 -7.32
N GLY A 53 -39.22 36.25 -6.01
CA GLY A 53 -38.31 36.71 -4.97
C GLY A 53 -39.05 37.14 -3.69
N MET A 54 -38.37 37.89 -2.82
CA MET A 54 -38.91 38.30 -1.54
C MET A 54 -39.70 39.60 -1.63
N ALA A 55 -40.92 39.63 -1.09
CA ALA A 55 -41.74 40.84 -0.93
C ALA A 55 -42.32 40.95 0.47
N VAL A 56 -42.67 42.15 0.92
CA VAL A 56 -43.10 42.44 2.30
C VAL A 56 -44.54 42.98 2.38
N ASN A 57 -45.25 42.61 3.46
CA ASN A 57 -46.49 43.24 3.87
C ASN A 57 -46.49 43.51 5.39
N GLU A 58 -47.58 43.93 5.94
CA GLU A 58 -47.74 44.19 7.38
C GLU A 58 -47.56 42.95 8.29
N TYR A 59 -47.57 41.74 7.70
CA TYR A 59 -47.36 40.47 8.43
C TYR A 59 -45.95 39.92 8.33
N GLY A 60 -45.07 40.46 7.42
CA GLY A 60 -43.69 40.05 7.29
C GLY A 60 -43.23 39.86 5.84
N TRP A 61 -42.10 39.14 5.66
CA TRP A 61 -41.52 38.83 4.38
C TRP A 61 -41.98 37.48 3.85
N TRP A 62 -42.31 37.46 2.56
CA TRP A 62 -42.84 36.30 1.85
C TRP A 62 -42.04 36.05 0.58
N TYR A 63 -41.87 34.80 0.18
CA TYR A 63 -41.31 34.41 -1.11
C TYR A 63 -42.42 34.26 -2.14
N LEU A 64 -42.22 34.83 -3.30
CA LEU A 64 -43.15 34.83 -4.40
C LEU A 64 -42.59 34.10 -5.59
N THR A 65 -43.45 33.42 -6.35
CA THR A 65 -43.21 32.90 -7.69
C THR A 65 -44.30 33.47 -8.60
N ASP A 66 -43.89 34.09 -9.72
CA ASP A 66 -44.80 34.72 -10.68
C ASP A 66 -45.85 35.67 -10.01
N GLY A 67 -45.39 36.48 -9.06
CA GLY A 67 -46.18 37.51 -8.39
C GLY A 67 -47.12 37.00 -7.29
N GLU A 68 -47.21 35.72 -7.02
CA GLU A 68 -48.04 35.07 -6.00
C GLU A 68 -47.16 34.50 -4.90
N ILE A 69 -47.68 34.44 -3.64
CA ILE A 69 -46.95 33.81 -2.52
C ILE A 69 -46.82 32.31 -2.82
N ASP A 70 -45.56 31.85 -2.86
CA ASP A 70 -45.22 30.43 -3.04
C ASP A 70 -45.18 29.74 -1.68
N TRP A 71 -46.29 29.11 -1.31
CA TRP A 71 -46.44 28.41 -0.02
C TRP A 71 -45.67 27.12 0.10
N ASP A 72 -45.13 26.62 -1.02
CA ASP A 72 -44.32 25.41 -1.06
C ASP A 72 -42.82 25.72 -0.98
N TYR A 73 -42.40 26.97 -1.17
CA TYR A 73 -41.02 27.37 -1.15
C TYR A 73 -40.40 27.24 0.26
N THR A 74 -39.36 26.45 0.37
CA THR A 74 -38.53 26.35 1.58
C THR A 74 -37.05 26.36 1.17
N GLY A 75 -36.27 27.30 1.69
CA GLY A 75 -34.89 27.51 1.33
C GLY A 75 -34.41 28.93 1.53
N MET A 76 -33.19 29.23 1.00
CA MET A 76 -32.62 30.58 1.11
C MET A 76 -33.11 31.49 -0.01
N ALA A 77 -33.50 32.69 0.36
CA ALA A 77 -33.86 33.77 -0.58
C ALA A 77 -33.16 35.06 -0.17
N CYS A 78 -32.89 35.95 -1.15
CA CYS A 78 -32.24 37.22 -0.85
C CYS A 78 -33.13 38.42 -1.17
N ASN A 79 -32.93 39.49 -0.40
CA ASN A 79 -33.45 40.82 -0.67
C ASN A 79 -32.31 41.86 -0.49
N GLU A 80 -32.66 43.16 -0.52
CA GLU A 80 -31.72 44.27 -0.33
C GLU A 80 -31.04 44.30 1.06
N TYR A 81 -31.51 43.49 2.02
CA TYR A 81 -30.96 43.41 3.38
C TYR A 81 -30.09 42.19 3.61
N GLY A 82 -30.10 41.20 2.68
CA GLY A 82 -29.28 39.99 2.78
C GLY A 82 -29.99 38.70 2.41
N TRP A 83 -29.42 37.57 2.90
CA TRP A 83 -29.95 36.23 2.71
C TRP A 83 -30.77 35.77 3.89
N TRP A 84 -31.97 35.23 3.61
CA TRP A 84 -32.94 34.84 4.59
C TRP A 84 -33.50 33.45 4.34
N TYR A 85 -33.75 32.70 5.40
CA TYR A 85 -34.39 31.40 5.29
C TYR A 85 -35.90 31.51 5.27
N MET A 86 -36.46 30.94 4.24
CA MET A 86 -37.90 30.87 4.03
C MET A 86 -38.40 29.47 4.36
N ASN A 87 -39.55 29.36 4.99
CA ASN A 87 -40.19 28.10 5.32
C ASN A 87 -41.70 28.20 4.97
N ASN A 88 -42.14 27.35 4.02
CA ASN A 88 -43.48 27.43 3.45
C ASN A 88 -43.83 28.87 3.01
N GLY A 89 -42.95 29.50 2.25
CA GLY A 89 -43.14 30.85 1.70
C GLY A 89 -42.95 31.99 2.68
N ALA A 90 -42.83 31.76 3.98
CA ALA A 90 -42.69 32.81 5.00
C ALA A 90 -41.25 32.86 5.54
N LEU A 91 -40.78 34.07 5.89
CA LEU A 91 -39.51 34.25 6.60
C LEU A 91 -39.51 33.50 7.95
N ASP A 92 -38.56 32.62 8.15
CA ASP A 92 -38.39 31.84 9.38
C ASP A 92 -37.12 32.24 10.14
N LEU A 93 -37.26 33.14 11.09
CA LEU A 93 -36.16 33.58 11.98
C LEU A 93 -35.82 32.56 13.09
N SER A 94 -36.51 31.44 13.16
CA SER A 94 -36.21 30.39 14.13
C SER A 94 -35.26 29.33 13.58
N TYR A 95 -35.05 29.33 12.26
CA TYR A 95 -34.16 28.34 11.63
C TYR A 95 -32.70 28.59 11.98
N THR A 96 -32.03 27.54 12.45
CA THR A 96 -30.58 27.47 12.59
C THR A 96 -30.12 26.10 12.06
N GLY A 97 -29.27 26.10 11.06
CA GLY A 97 -28.84 24.87 10.37
C GLY A 97 -28.02 25.14 9.13
N ILE A 98 -27.74 24.10 8.36
CA ILE A 98 -27.09 24.20 7.04
C ILE A 98 -28.20 24.35 5.98
N ALA A 99 -28.08 25.35 5.12
CA ALA A 99 -28.97 25.55 3.98
C ALA A 99 -28.19 25.85 2.71
N ASP A 100 -28.72 25.41 1.56
CA ASP A 100 -28.14 25.64 0.26
C ASP A 100 -28.36 27.07 -0.25
N VAL A 101 -27.29 27.69 -0.78
CA VAL A 101 -27.34 28.94 -1.51
C VAL A 101 -26.60 28.73 -2.85
N ASN A 102 -27.37 28.59 -3.92
CA ASN A 102 -26.83 28.40 -5.29
C ASN A 102 -25.89 27.18 -5.44
N GLY A 103 -26.23 26.08 -4.80
CA GLY A 103 -25.44 24.85 -4.82
C GLY A 103 -24.30 24.78 -3.80
N GLU A 104 -24.23 25.76 -2.89
CA GLU A 104 -23.23 25.81 -1.83
C GLU A 104 -23.87 25.79 -0.44
N PRO A 105 -23.38 24.94 0.50
CA PRO A 105 -23.94 24.85 1.84
C PRO A 105 -23.43 25.97 2.77
N TRP A 106 -24.35 26.71 3.34
CA TRP A 106 -24.09 27.82 4.27
C TRP A 106 -24.71 27.57 5.63
N TYR A 107 -24.05 28.06 6.69
CA TYR A 107 -24.60 28.03 8.04
C TYR A 107 -25.52 29.24 8.27
N VAL A 108 -26.74 28.93 8.61
CA VAL A 108 -27.80 29.91 8.89
C VAL A 108 -28.06 29.95 10.38
N VAL A 109 -28.05 31.11 10.96
CA VAL A 109 -28.37 31.34 12.39
C VAL A 109 -29.49 32.33 12.49
N ASN A 110 -30.59 31.97 13.22
CA ASN A 110 -31.77 32.82 13.35
C ASN A 110 -32.29 33.33 11.98
N GLY A 111 -32.34 32.42 11.00
CA GLY A 111 -32.88 32.71 9.67
C GLY A 111 -32.00 33.54 8.76
N THR A 112 -30.76 33.87 9.13
CA THR A 112 -29.85 34.68 8.30
C THR A 112 -28.40 34.11 8.29
N ILE A 113 -27.61 34.48 7.28
CA ILE A 113 -26.21 34.12 7.21
C ILE A 113 -25.36 35.12 8.00
N ASP A 114 -24.57 34.62 8.96
CA ASP A 114 -23.53 35.39 9.67
C ASP A 114 -22.15 35.10 9.10
N PHE A 115 -21.63 35.97 8.25
CA PHE A 115 -20.34 35.78 7.56
C PHE A 115 -19.11 35.81 8.46
N SER A 116 -19.25 35.98 9.75
CA SER A 116 -18.12 36.06 10.69
C SER A 116 -17.72 34.72 11.31
N TYR A 117 -18.50 33.66 11.13
CA TYR A 117 -18.27 32.41 11.82
C TYR A 117 -17.23 31.51 11.12
N ASN A 118 -16.30 30.96 11.92
CA ASN A 118 -15.30 29.99 11.49
C ASN A 118 -15.19 28.87 12.52
N GLY A 119 -14.88 27.65 12.06
CA GLY A 119 -14.69 26.49 12.92
C GLY A 119 -15.85 25.49 12.88
N MET A 120 -15.92 24.60 13.86
CA MET A 120 -16.91 23.51 13.87
C MET A 120 -18.26 23.99 14.44
N VAL A 121 -19.33 23.58 13.79
CA VAL A 121 -20.72 23.76 14.27
C VAL A 121 -21.49 22.45 14.22
N ASN A 122 -22.38 22.25 15.19
CA ASN A 122 -23.39 21.19 15.13
C ASN A 122 -24.67 21.76 14.51
N ALA A 123 -25.01 21.28 13.34
CA ALA A 123 -26.18 21.73 12.62
C ALA A 123 -26.77 20.64 11.74
N SER A 124 -28.09 20.59 11.58
CA SER A 124 -28.79 19.64 10.71
C SER A 124 -28.45 18.16 11.00
N GLY A 125 -28.09 17.85 12.25
CA GLY A 125 -27.79 16.47 12.71
C GLY A 125 -26.37 16.00 12.52
N SER A 126 -25.46 16.86 12.04
CA SER A 126 -24.05 16.57 11.88
C SER A 126 -23.15 17.71 12.37
N TRP A 127 -21.82 17.47 12.43
CA TRP A 127 -20.81 18.49 12.68
C TRP A 127 -20.16 18.92 11.36
N TRP A 128 -20.08 20.24 11.15
CA TRP A 128 -19.58 20.87 9.94
C TRP A 128 -18.41 21.80 10.25
N TYR A 129 -17.42 21.83 9.38
CA TYR A 129 -16.34 22.80 9.45
C TYR A 129 -16.64 23.99 8.53
N LEU A 130 -16.66 25.17 9.13
CA LEU A 130 -17.01 26.41 8.45
C LEU A 130 -15.78 27.29 8.23
N ASN A 131 -15.71 27.88 7.06
CA ASN A 131 -14.81 28.97 6.72
C ASN A 131 -15.63 30.15 6.20
N GLN A 132 -15.60 31.28 6.94
CA GLN A 132 -16.45 32.44 6.67
C GLN A 132 -17.94 32.08 6.53
N ASN A 133 -18.42 31.24 7.44
CA ASN A 133 -19.80 30.77 7.55
C ASN A 133 -20.27 29.82 6.42
N LYS A 134 -19.45 29.54 5.46
CA LYS A 134 -19.69 28.53 4.43
C LYS A 134 -19.09 27.20 4.88
N VAL A 135 -19.75 26.08 4.60
CA VAL A 135 -19.13 24.77 4.79
C VAL A 135 -17.92 24.67 3.86
N ASP A 136 -16.75 24.43 4.43
CA ASP A 136 -15.51 24.25 3.68
C ASP A 136 -15.40 22.80 3.20
N THR A 137 -16.01 22.52 2.05
CA THR A 137 -16.03 21.17 1.45
C THR A 137 -14.67 20.69 0.97
N ASP A 138 -13.67 21.57 0.91
CA ASP A 138 -12.28 21.21 0.59
C ASP A 138 -11.49 20.83 1.85
N PHE A 139 -12.01 21.14 3.04
CA PHE A 139 -11.31 20.84 4.29
C PHE A 139 -11.38 19.36 4.61
N THR A 140 -10.20 18.74 4.70
CA THR A 140 -10.00 17.36 5.19
C THR A 140 -8.85 17.36 6.18
N GLY A 141 -9.10 16.90 7.41
CA GLY A 141 -8.11 16.91 8.48
C GLY A 141 -8.76 17.00 9.86
N LEU A 142 -8.00 17.37 10.86
CA LEU A 142 -8.48 17.45 12.24
C LEU A 142 -8.98 18.86 12.56
N ALA A 143 -10.18 18.96 13.11
CA ALA A 143 -10.77 20.19 13.65
C ALA A 143 -11.17 20.01 15.11
N LEU A 144 -11.12 21.12 15.88
CA LEU A 144 -11.39 21.14 17.32
C LEU A 144 -12.77 21.69 17.62
N ASN A 145 -13.51 21.01 18.51
CA ASN A 145 -14.70 21.55 19.18
C ASN A 145 -14.59 21.38 20.71
N GLU A 146 -15.65 21.67 21.45
CA GLU A 146 -15.71 21.55 22.92
C GLU A 146 -15.54 20.09 23.45
N TYR A 147 -15.65 19.07 22.58
CA TYR A 147 -15.52 17.66 22.94
C TYR A 147 -14.14 17.08 22.57
N GLY A 148 -13.32 17.81 21.76
CA GLY A 148 -12.00 17.37 21.36
C GLY A 148 -11.71 17.52 19.86
N TRP A 149 -10.69 16.81 19.38
CA TRP A 149 -10.26 16.80 17.98
C TRP A 149 -10.99 15.73 17.20
N TRP A 150 -11.55 16.09 16.06
CA TRP A 150 -12.35 15.24 15.20
C TRP A 150 -11.85 15.27 13.76
N TYR A 151 -11.92 14.14 13.09
CA TYR A 151 -11.57 14.06 11.68
C TYR A 151 -12.73 14.52 10.80
N MET A 152 -12.43 15.49 9.96
CA MET A 152 -13.34 16.05 8.98
C MET A 152 -12.97 15.53 7.60
N ASN A 153 -13.96 15.19 6.80
CA ASN A 153 -13.82 14.79 5.41
C ASN A 153 -14.79 15.62 4.56
N ALA A 154 -14.25 16.41 3.62
CA ALA A 154 -15.04 17.34 2.82
C ALA A 154 -15.94 18.27 3.69
N GLY A 155 -15.39 18.75 4.81
CA GLY A 155 -16.06 19.68 5.70
C GLY A 155 -17.10 19.07 6.65
N GLU A 156 -17.37 17.76 6.58
CA GLU A 156 -18.25 17.04 7.50
C GLU A 156 -17.44 16.08 8.38
N ILE A 157 -17.91 15.88 9.63
CA ILE A 157 -17.27 14.90 10.51
C ILE A 157 -17.41 13.48 9.95
N ASP A 158 -16.31 12.74 9.89
CA ASP A 158 -16.30 11.35 9.45
C ASP A 158 -16.00 10.40 10.62
N PHE A 159 -17.05 9.85 11.21
CA PHE A 159 -16.96 8.87 12.30
C PHE A 159 -16.47 7.50 11.86
N SER A 160 -16.33 7.24 10.56
CA SER A 160 -15.82 5.98 10.05
C SER A 160 -14.30 5.95 9.87
N TYR A 161 -13.65 7.12 9.91
CA TYR A 161 -12.24 7.24 9.66
C TYR A 161 -11.40 6.68 10.81
N THR A 162 -10.47 5.81 10.45
CA THR A 162 -9.40 5.32 11.34
C THR A 162 -8.07 5.39 10.59
N GLY A 163 -7.07 6.06 11.16
CA GLY A 163 -5.78 6.29 10.53
C GLY A 163 -5.09 7.54 11.04
N LEU A 164 -4.21 8.14 10.25
CA LEU A 164 -3.50 9.37 10.62
C LEU A 164 -4.22 10.62 10.10
N GLY A 165 -4.60 11.52 11.00
CA GLY A 165 -5.15 12.84 10.71
C GLY A 165 -4.17 13.95 11.04
N TYR A 166 -4.24 15.08 10.32
CA TYR A 166 -3.31 16.21 10.44
C TYR A 166 -4.02 17.47 10.95
N ASN A 167 -3.31 18.23 11.80
CA ASN A 167 -3.64 19.62 12.15
C ASN A 167 -2.36 20.46 12.24
N GLU A 168 -2.47 21.72 12.68
CA GLU A 168 -1.35 22.65 12.84
C GLU A 168 -0.28 22.19 13.85
N TYR A 169 -0.59 21.19 14.70
CA TYR A 169 0.34 20.63 15.69
C TYR A 169 1.03 19.36 15.21
N GLY A 170 0.57 18.77 14.08
CA GLY A 170 1.19 17.58 13.49
C GLY A 170 0.19 16.46 13.13
N TRP A 171 0.72 15.24 13.05
CA TRP A 171 -0.04 14.04 12.72
C TRP A 171 -0.46 13.28 13.98
N TRP A 172 -1.71 12.88 14.02
CA TRP A 172 -2.34 12.22 15.16
C TRP A 172 -3.07 10.95 14.70
N TYR A 173 -3.07 9.94 15.56
CA TYR A 173 -3.88 8.76 15.30
C TYR A 173 -5.35 9.04 15.64
N VAL A 174 -6.19 8.68 14.72
CA VAL A 174 -7.65 8.82 14.79
C VAL A 174 -8.26 7.43 14.81
N ASP A 175 -9.17 7.19 15.72
CA ASP A 175 -10.01 6.00 15.76
C ASP A 175 -11.48 6.41 15.79
N ASN A 176 -12.28 5.86 14.83
CA ASN A 176 -13.69 6.20 14.69
C ASN A 176 -13.93 7.72 14.71
N GLY A 177 -13.15 8.47 13.92
CA GLY A 177 -13.29 9.91 13.73
C GLY A 177 -12.75 10.79 14.85
N THR A 178 -12.26 10.23 15.96
CA THR A 178 -11.71 10.99 17.10
C THR A 178 -10.23 10.69 17.35
N VAL A 179 -9.46 11.66 17.82
CA VAL A 179 -8.06 11.45 18.17
C VAL A 179 -7.96 10.52 19.38
N ASP A 180 -7.22 9.42 19.22
CA ASP A 180 -6.94 8.45 20.28
C ASP A 180 -5.48 8.59 20.77
N LEU A 181 -5.31 9.23 21.92
CA LEU A 181 -4.01 9.41 22.58
C LEU A 181 -3.52 8.15 23.31
N SER A 182 -4.30 7.08 23.36
CA SER A 182 -3.88 5.82 23.99
C SER A 182 -3.21 4.88 22.99
N TYR A 183 -3.37 5.12 21.68
CA TYR A 183 -2.83 4.26 20.65
C TYR A 183 -1.29 4.36 20.55
N THR A 184 -0.65 3.19 20.54
CA THR A 184 0.78 3.05 20.22
C THR A 184 0.93 1.85 19.29
N GLY A 185 1.54 2.03 18.13
CA GLY A 185 1.67 1.00 17.12
C GLY A 185 1.79 1.57 15.71
N MET A 186 1.56 0.73 14.70
CA MET A 186 1.62 1.13 13.30
C MET A 186 0.29 1.72 12.81
N ALA A 187 0.37 2.80 12.06
CA ALA A 187 -0.78 3.42 11.40
C ALA A 187 -0.45 3.73 9.93
N GLN A 188 -1.45 3.64 9.05
CA GLN A 188 -1.29 3.90 7.62
C GLN A 188 -1.53 5.37 7.28
N LEU A 189 -0.69 5.91 6.39
CA LEU A 189 -0.90 7.21 5.76
C LEU A 189 -0.66 7.07 4.24
N GLY A 190 -1.72 7.10 3.48
CA GLY A 190 -1.68 6.77 2.05
C GLY A 190 -1.31 5.30 1.83
N TYR A 191 -0.19 5.04 1.15
CA TYR A 191 0.36 3.69 0.94
C TYR A 191 1.44 3.31 1.94
N ASP A 192 1.83 4.25 2.82
CA ASP A 192 2.96 4.12 3.73
C ASP A 192 2.51 3.82 5.15
N TRP A 193 3.39 3.14 5.91
CA TRP A 193 3.16 2.77 7.30
C TRP A 193 4.11 3.53 8.21
N TRP A 194 3.54 4.07 9.29
CA TRP A 194 4.22 4.90 10.25
C TRP A 194 4.01 4.41 11.68
N TYR A 195 4.96 4.70 12.54
CA TYR A 195 4.83 4.43 13.97
C TYR A 195 4.19 5.59 14.70
N VAL A 196 3.32 5.25 15.62
CA VAL A 196 2.60 6.18 16.49
C VAL A 196 2.91 5.84 17.94
N THR A 197 3.22 6.84 18.75
CA THR A 197 3.39 6.70 20.20
C THR A 197 2.43 7.63 20.92
N ASN A 198 1.57 7.07 21.77
CA ASN A 198 0.56 7.84 22.51
C ASN A 198 -0.26 8.76 21.60
N GLY A 199 -0.74 8.23 20.49
CA GLY A 199 -1.57 8.94 19.51
C GLY A 199 -0.82 9.92 18.62
N VAL A 200 0.49 10.12 18.77
CA VAL A 200 1.30 11.06 17.99
C VAL A 200 2.21 10.30 17.04
N LEU A 201 2.31 10.73 15.80
CA LEU A 201 3.28 10.16 14.85
C LEU A 201 4.70 10.34 15.39
N ASP A 202 5.40 9.22 15.58
CA ASP A 202 6.73 9.15 16.17
C ASP A 202 7.79 8.90 15.09
N ARG A 203 8.52 9.94 14.74
CA ARG A 203 9.58 9.88 13.72
C ARG A 203 10.95 9.49 14.28
N ASP A 204 11.06 9.30 15.59
CA ASP A 204 12.31 8.91 16.24
C ASP A 204 12.35 7.39 16.50
N TYR A 205 11.22 6.69 16.36
CA TYR A 205 11.16 5.25 16.58
C TYR A 205 11.97 4.49 15.52
N THR A 206 12.89 3.66 16.00
CA THR A 206 13.61 2.69 15.15
C THR A 206 13.62 1.35 15.87
N GLY A 207 13.16 0.29 15.19
CA GLY A 207 13.07 -1.05 15.77
C GLY A 207 11.93 -1.88 15.19
N MET A 208 11.71 -3.04 15.82
CA MET A 208 10.65 -3.95 15.44
C MET A 208 9.37 -3.67 16.21
N THR A 209 8.25 -3.74 15.51
CA THR A 209 6.91 -3.65 16.10
C THR A 209 5.97 -4.66 15.48
N VAL A 210 4.90 -5.00 16.19
CA VAL A 210 3.89 -5.95 15.70
C VAL A 210 2.67 -5.20 15.16
N TYR A 211 2.16 -5.66 14.01
CA TYR A 211 0.89 -5.23 13.46
C TYR A 211 0.19 -6.43 12.80
N ASP A 212 -1.07 -6.63 13.10
CA ASP A 212 -1.89 -7.76 12.61
C ASP A 212 -1.17 -9.13 12.72
N GLY A 213 -0.51 -9.34 13.87
CA GLY A 213 0.20 -10.59 14.19
C GLY A 213 1.54 -10.79 13.49
N ASN A 214 2.01 -9.84 12.67
CA ASN A 214 3.29 -9.89 11.99
C ASN A 214 4.26 -8.84 12.54
N TRP A 215 5.55 -9.14 12.49
CA TRP A 215 6.62 -8.23 12.89
C TRP A 215 7.12 -7.42 11.71
N TYR A 216 7.26 -6.12 11.92
CA TYR A 216 7.74 -5.15 10.94
C TYR A 216 8.91 -4.35 11.51
N TYR A 217 9.84 -3.98 10.65
CA TYR A 217 11.00 -3.15 11.01
C TYR A 217 10.84 -1.73 10.49
N LEU A 218 10.95 -0.77 11.39
CA LEU A 218 10.82 0.65 11.09
C LEU A 218 12.12 1.38 11.39
N ILE A 219 12.42 2.39 10.59
CA ILE A 219 13.51 3.35 10.81
C ILE A 219 12.93 4.76 10.77
N ASN A 220 13.22 5.55 11.81
CA ASN A 220 12.73 6.94 11.94
C ASN A 220 11.19 7.01 11.80
N GLY A 221 10.51 6.07 12.41
CA GLY A 221 9.05 5.95 12.40
C GLY A 221 8.44 5.41 11.11
N PHE A 222 9.23 5.09 10.10
CA PHE A 222 8.77 4.65 8.78
C PHE A 222 9.10 3.18 8.52
N LEU A 223 8.17 2.42 7.93
CA LEU A 223 8.41 1.03 7.54
C LEU A 223 9.49 0.97 6.44
N ASP A 224 10.65 0.41 6.78
CA ASP A 224 11.77 0.29 5.85
C ASP A 224 11.77 -1.07 5.13
N ARG A 225 11.29 -1.08 3.89
CA ARG A 225 11.33 -2.27 3.02
C ARG A 225 12.68 -2.53 2.38
N SER A 226 13.63 -1.59 2.50
CA SER A 226 14.97 -1.75 1.93
C SER A 226 15.96 -2.37 2.91
N TYR A 227 15.61 -2.44 4.20
CA TYR A 227 16.49 -3.00 5.22
C TYR A 227 16.64 -4.51 5.04
N GLU A 228 17.89 -4.96 4.99
CA GLU A 228 18.28 -6.37 5.04
C GLU A 228 19.34 -6.57 6.13
N GLY A 229 19.02 -7.39 7.13
CA GLY A 229 19.94 -7.62 8.24
C GLY A 229 19.24 -8.09 9.50
N LEU A 230 19.97 -8.08 10.62
CA LEU A 230 19.44 -8.50 11.92
C LEU A 230 18.83 -7.32 12.66
N ALA A 231 17.63 -7.54 13.18
CA ALA A 231 16.98 -6.66 14.16
C ALA A 231 16.43 -7.47 15.33
N ASP A 232 16.32 -6.85 16.51
CA ASP A 232 15.87 -7.52 17.71
C ASP A 232 14.45 -7.11 18.14
N ASN A 233 13.79 -8.03 18.84
CA ASN A 233 12.57 -7.80 19.58
C ASN A 233 12.63 -8.56 20.94
N GLU A 234 11.55 -8.56 21.69
CA GLU A 234 11.50 -9.26 23.00
C GLU A 234 11.76 -10.78 22.93
N TYR A 235 11.72 -11.39 21.74
CA TYR A 235 11.97 -12.84 21.54
C TYR A 235 13.38 -13.13 21.03
N GLY A 236 14.16 -12.12 20.64
CA GLY A 236 15.54 -12.29 20.18
C GLY A 236 15.85 -11.55 18.88
N TRP A 237 16.94 -11.99 18.21
CA TRP A 237 17.41 -11.41 16.95
C TRP A 237 16.84 -12.18 15.76
N TRP A 238 16.33 -11.44 14.79
CA TRP A 238 15.68 -11.95 13.59
C TRP A 238 16.24 -11.33 12.33
N TYR A 239 16.31 -12.11 11.26
CA TYR A 239 16.69 -11.59 9.94
C TYR A 239 15.49 -10.92 9.29
N ILE A 240 15.70 -9.69 8.91
CA ILE A 240 14.70 -8.84 8.26
C ILE A 240 15.02 -8.73 6.79
N SER A 241 14.01 -8.91 5.95
CA SER A 241 14.04 -8.66 4.52
C SER A 241 12.69 -8.09 4.10
N ASN A 242 12.68 -7.09 3.21
CA ASN A 242 11.48 -6.40 2.76
C ASN A 242 10.61 -5.83 3.92
N GLY A 243 11.27 -5.38 5.00
CA GLY A 243 10.63 -4.75 6.16
C GLY A 243 9.95 -5.70 7.15
N THR A 244 10.09 -7.02 7.01
CA THR A 244 9.49 -8.04 7.89
C THR A 244 10.47 -9.17 8.18
N ILE A 245 10.17 -10.04 9.16
CA ILE A 245 11.00 -11.21 9.43
C ILE A 245 10.93 -12.16 8.23
N ASP A 246 12.09 -12.56 7.71
CA ASP A 246 12.21 -13.62 6.70
C ASP A 246 12.48 -14.97 7.39
N PHE A 247 11.43 -15.73 7.66
CA PHE A 247 11.51 -17.06 8.25
C PHE A 247 12.13 -18.11 7.31
N THR A 248 12.38 -17.78 6.05
CA THR A 248 13.03 -18.71 5.10
C THR A 248 14.55 -18.57 5.10
N TYR A 249 15.07 -17.48 5.66
CA TYR A 249 16.50 -17.21 5.67
C TYR A 249 17.27 -18.20 6.56
N ASN A 250 18.30 -18.80 5.97
CA ASN A 250 19.28 -19.64 6.66
C ASN A 250 20.67 -19.24 6.19
N GLY A 251 21.55 -18.86 7.11
CA GLY A 251 22.88 -18.41 6.74
C GLY A 251 23.54 -17.50 7.74
N MET A 252 24.49 -16.70 7.25
CA MET A 252 25.24 -15.76 8.09
C MET A 252 24.66 -14.36 7.96
N ALA A 253 24.38 -13.71 9.08
CA ALA A 253 24.02 -12.31 9.12
C ALA A 253 24.79 -11.57 10.21
N ALA A 254 24.98 -10.25 10.04
CA ALA A 254 25.74 -9.42 10.97
C ALA A 254 24.87 -8.36 11.63
N ASN A 255 25.21 -8.02 12.86
CA ASN A 255 24.77 -6.82 13.57
C ASN A 255 25.97 -6.10 14.20
N GLU A 256 25.74 -5.11 15.05
CA GLU A 256 26.79 -4.36 15.73
C GLU A 256 27.66 -5.22 16.69
N TYR A 257 27.20 -6.42 17.05
CA TYR A 257 27.93 -7.36 17.94
C TYR A 257 28.77 -8.37 17.16
N GLY A 258 28.58 -8.50 15.81
CA GLY A 258 29.34 -9.41 15.00
C GLY A 258 28.52 -10.26 14.04
N TRP A 259 29.11 -11.38 13.60
CA TRP A 259 28.47 -12.33 12.69
C TRP A 259 27.80 -13.47 13.45
N TRP A 260 26.57 -13.75 13.06
CA TRP A 260 25.71 -14.75 13.65
C TRP A 260 25.24 -15.76 12.61
N TYR A 261 25.01 -17.00 13.04
CA TYR A 261 24.29 -17.95 12.22
C TYR A 261 22.77 -17.80 12.47
N VAL A 262 22.05 -17.76 11.38
CA VAL A 262 20.58 -17.62 11.37
C VAL A 262 19.98 -18.91 10.82
N SER A 263 18.97 -19.43 11.46
CA SER A 263 18.19 -20.59 11.04
C SER A 263 16.71 -20.27 11.10
N SER A 264 16.00 -20.46 9.99
CA SER A 264 14.57 -20.14 9.88
C SER A 264 14.26 -18.70 10.37
N GLY A 265 15.10 -17.75 9.93
CA GLY A 265 14.96 -16.33 10.24
C GLY A 265 15.43 -15.89 11.62
N GLY A 266 15.62 -16.80 12.58
CA GLY A 266 16.09 -16.48 13.92
C GLY A 266 17.58 -16.77 14.12
N VAL A 267 18.24 -15.97 14.96
CA VAL A 267 19.63 -16.26 15.35
C VAL A 267 19.67 -17.58 16.12
N ASP A 268 20.45 -18.55 15.63
CA ASP A 268 20.66 -19.85 16.27
C ASP A 268 21.95 -19.85 17.10
N GLY A 269 21.82 -19.53 18.37
CA GLY A 269 22.92 -19.53 19.35
C GLY A 269 23.48 -20.92 19.67
N THR A 270 22.93 -22.01 19.09
CA THR A 270 23.40 -23.38 19.33
C THR A 270 24.23 -23.92 18.14
N PHE A 271 24.20 -23.24 16.99
CA PHE A 271 24.86 -23.70 15.80
C PHE A 271 26.39 -23.82 16.00
N THR A 272 26.91 -24.99 15.70
CA THR A 272 28.36 -25.23 15.60
C THR A 272 28.65 -25.94 14.29
N GLY A 273 29.44 -25.31 13.43
CA GLY A 273 29.66 -25.79 12.08
C GLY A 273 30.40 -24.82 11.20
N VAL A 274 30.28 -24.99 9.89
CA VAL A 274 30.84 -24.05 8.91
C VAL A 274 29.70 -23.45 8.12
N ALA A 275 29.69 -22.13 8.03
CA ALA A 275 28.78 -21.37 7.15
C ALA A 275 29.59 -20.41 6.28
N SER A 276 29.00 -20.03 5.12
CA SER A 276 29.71 -19.25 4.09
C SER A 276 28.93 -18.00 3.71
N ASN A 277 29.66 -16.96 3.38
CA ASN A 277 29.14 -15.72 2.77
C ASN A 277 30.06 -15.30 1.60
N SER A 278 29.86 -14.11 1.05
CA SER A 278 30.69 -13.55 -0.03
C SER A 278 32.16 -13.34 0.34
N TYR A 279 32.51 -13.35 1.64
CA TYR A 279 33.88 -13.17 2.15
C TYR A 279 34.61 -14.49 2.41
N GLY A 280 33.89 -15.63 2.40
CA GLY A 280 34.48 -16.93 2.61
C GLY A 280 33.65 -17.86 3.49
N SER A 281 34.23 -18.97 3.91
CA SER A 281 33.64 -19.92 4.85
C SER A 281 34.22 -19.71 6.24
N TRP A 282 33.36 -19.77 7.25
CA TRP A 282 33.72 -19.44 8.64
C TRP A 282 33.29 -20.54 9.59
N TYR A 283 34.14 -20.81 10.57
CA TYR A 283 33.80 -21.73 11.65
C TYR A 283 33.00 -21.03 12.76
N PHE A 284 31.85 -21.57 13.02
CA PHE A 284 30.93 -21.13 14.07
C PHE A 284 30.99 -22.05 15.26
N GLU A 285 30.94 -21.49 16.44
CA GLU A 285 30.72 -22.18 17.70
C GLU A 285 29.71 -21.40 18.53
N ASN A 286 28.64 -22.08 18.98
CA ASN A 286 27.54 -21.46 19.72
C ASN A 286 26.95 -20.26 18.97
N GLY A 287 26.69 -20.39 17.68
CA GLY A 287 25.99 -19.41 16.85
C GLY A 287 26.81 -18.22 16.38
N THR A 288 28.09 -18.09 16.78
CA THR A 288 28.98 -16.99 16.41
C THR A 288 30.31 -17.47 15.84
N ILE A 289 30.97 -16.65 15.02
CA ILE A 289 32.31 -17.03 14.47
C ILE A 289 33.30 -17.16 15.64
N ASN A 290 33.95 -18.33 15.76
CA ASN A 290 35.04 -18.52 16.69
C ASN A 290 36.39 -18.17 16.06
N TYR A 291 36.82 -16.92 16.23
CA TYR A 291 38.10 -16.41 15.73
C TYR A 291 39.32 -16.98 16.47
N ASN A 292 39.13 -17.68 17.57
CA ASN A 292 40.23 -18.27 18.36
C ASN A 292 40.48 -19.74 18.02
N TYR A 293 39.64 -20.32 17.14
CA TYR A 293 39.83 -21.74 16.75
C TYR A 293 40.84 -21.82 15.62
N ASP A 294 41.92 -22.59 15.86
CA ASP A 294 42.92 -22.98 14.88
C ASP A 294 43.07 -24.52 14.87
N GLY A 295 42.78 -25.14 13.73
CA GLY A 295 42.89 -26.62 13.63
C GLY A 295 42.07 -27.19 12.50
N GLU A 296 42.03 -28.52 12.46
CA GLU A 296 41.17 -29.25 11.51
C GLU A 296 39.76 -29.39 12.09
N TYR A 297 38.75 -29.15 11.26
CA TYR A 297 37.36 -29.36 11.60
C TYR A 297 36.61 -30.02 10.44
N THR A 298 35.87 -31.09 10.73
CA THR A 298 35.07 -31.78 9.73
C THR A 298 33.60 -31.45 9.91
N TYR A 299 32.99 -30.89 8.88
CA TYR A 299 31.58 -30.53 8.85
C TYR A 299 30.92 -31.06 7.58
N VAL A 300 29.80 -31.78 7.72
CA VAL A 300 29.05 -32.43 6.62
C VAL A 300 29.95 -33.17 5.65
N GLY A 301 30.92 -33.95 6.19
CA GLY A 301 31.84 -34.78 5.40
C GLY A 301 32.98 -34.03 4.69
N ILE A 302 33.07 -32.71 4.86
CA ILE A 302 34.16 -31.89 4.33
C ILE A 302 35.09 -31.54 5.49
N THR A 303 36.40 -31.77 5.29
CA THR A 303 37.45 -31.36 6.24
C THR A 303 37.95 -29.97 5.86
N TYR A 304 37.99 -29.08 6.83
CA TYR A 304 38.52 -27.73 6.72
C TYR A 304 39.74 -27.54 7.59
N ILE A 305 40.70 -26.76 7.12
CA ILE A 305 41.68 -26.11 8.00
C ILE A 305 41.07 -24.76 8.41
N VAL A 306 40.83 -24.62 9.69
CA VAL A 306 40.36 -23.36 10.25
C VAL A 306 41.57 -22.60 10.81
N LYS A 307 41.64 -21.31 10.49
CA LYS A 307 42.65 -20.41 11.01
C LYS A 307 42.03 -19.04 11.29
N ASN A 308 42.13 -18.58 12.51
CA ASN A 308 41.45 -17.35 12.97
C ASN A 308 39.94 -17.33 12.55
N GLY A 309 39.27 -18.47 12.71
CA GLY A 309 37.88 -18.65 12.32
C GLY A 309 37.60 -18.84 10.83
N LEU A 310 38.54 -18.51 9.92
CA LEU A 310 38.37 -18.72 8.49
C LEU A 310 38.59 -20.20 8.18
N ALA A 311 37.58 -20.85 7.59
CA ALA A 311 37.56 -22.26 7.27
C ALA A 311 37.94 -22.48 5.77
N THR A 312 39.07 -23.08 5.50
CA THR A 312 39.51 -23.41 4.15
C THR A 312 39.34 -24.92 3.93
N SER A 313 38.54 -25.31 2.94
CA SER A 313 38.31 -26.71 2.63
C SER A 313 39.62 -27.40 2.15
N LEU A 314 39.93 -28.56 2.76
CA LEU A 314 41.01 -29.43 2.28
C LEU A 314 40.61 -30.28 1.06
N GLN A 315 39.33 -30.32 0.72
CA GLN A 315 38.94 -31.02 -0.51
C GLN A 315 39.49 -30.24 -1.70
N LYS A 316 40.28 -30.94 -2.53
CA LYS A 316 40.64 -30.40 -3.83
C LYS A 316 39.36 -30.08 -4.57
N SER A 317 39.24 -28.87 -5.05
CA SER A 317 38.16 -28.49 -5.96
C SER A 317 38.08 -29.54 -7.06
N SER A 318 36.95 -30.20 -7.19
CA SER A 318 36.72 -31.10 -8.31
C SER A 318 36.62 -30.26 -9.57
N VAL A 319 37.46 -30.50 -10.55
CA VAL A 319 37.39 -29.82 -11.84
C VAL A 319 36.43 -30.61 -12.72
N GLY A 320 35.37 -29.95 -13.17
CA GLY A 320 34.43 -30.49 -14.15
C GLY A 320 34.45 -29.69 -15.44
N ILE A 321 33.74 -30.20 -16.43
CA ILE A 321 33.51 -29.51 -17.70
C ILE A 321 32.03 -29.41 -18.01
N ASP A 322 31.63 -28.31 -18.63
CA ASP A 322 30.35 -28.11 -19.29
C ASP A 322 30.54 -28.34 -20.78
N VAL A 323 29.69 -29.16 -21.40
CA VAL A 323 29.85 -29.57 -22.80
C VAL A 323 28.54 -29.56 -23.56
N SER A 324 28.65 -29.15 -24.84
CA SER A 324 27.53 -29.11 -25.77
C SER A 324 28.04 -29.40 -27.21
N LYS A 325 27.15 -29.32 -28.19
CA LYS A 325 27.49 -29.46 -29.61
C LYS A 325 28.59 -28.51 -30.07
N HIS A 326 28.81 -27.41 -29.37
CA HIS A 326 29.81 -26.40 -29.70
C HIS A 326 31.23 -26.89 -29.45
N ASN A 327 31.43 -27.94 -28.64
CA ASN A 327 32.70 -28.55 -28.34
C ASN A 327 33.11 -29.63 -29.39
N GLY A 328 32.16 -30.01 -30.26
CA GLY A 328 32.38 -31.06 -31.26
C GLY A 328 32.53 -32.44 -30.64
N GLU A 329 33.25 -33.33 -31.32
CA GLU A 329 33.56 -34.67 -30.81
C GLU A 329 34.65 -34.61 -29.73
N ILE A 330 34.32 -35.10 -28.54
CA ILE A 330 35.19 -35.06 -27.36
C ILE A 330 35.88 -36.43 -27.21
N ASP A 331 37.22 -36.41 -26.95
CA ASP A 331 37.99 -37.56 -26.51
C ASP A 331 37.86 -37.71 -24.98
N TRP A 332 36.93 -38.52 -24.55
CA TRP A 332 36.63 -38.71 -23.15
C TRP A 332 37.68 -39.47 -22.36
N ASP A 333 38.54 -40.26 -23.04
CA ASP A 333 39.71 -40.89 -22.40
C ASP A 333 40.77 -39.82 -22.06
N ALA A 334 41.01 -38.87 -22.94
CA ALA A 334 41.86 -37.71 -22.68
C ALA A 334 41.29 -36.83 -21.56
N VAL A 335 39.98 -36.52 -21.58
CA VAL A 335 39.30 -35.75 -20.52
C VAL A 335 39.51 -36.40 -19.16
N LYS A 336 39.37 -37.73 -19.07
CA LYS A 336 39.59 -38.46 -17.83
C LYS A 336 41.06 -38.42 -17.40
N ALA A 337 41.99 -38.58 -18.36
CA ALA A 337 43.43 -38.54 -18.10
C ALA A 337 43.88 -37.16 -17.59
N ASP A 338 43.27 -36.08 -18.03
CA ASP A 338 43.50 -34.70 -17.57
C ASP A 338 42.95 -34.44 -16.15
N GLY A 339 42.29 -35.44 -15.57
CA GLY A 339 41.86 -35.39 -14.18
C GLY A 339 40.48 -34.71 -13.94
N ILE A 340 39.71 -34.52 -15.00
CA ILE A 340 38.31 -34.05 -14.91
C ILE A 340 37.48 -35.04 -14.08
N LYS A 341 36.72 -34.54 -13.14
CA LYS A 341 35.99 -35.34 -12.14
C LYS A 341 34.51 -35.48 -12.42
N PHE A 342 33.93 -34.57 -13.19
CA PHE A 342 32.53 -34.60 -13.58
C PHE A 342 32.28 -33.81 -14.87
N ALA A 343 31.13 -34.03 -15.48
CA ALA A 343 30.64 -33.26 -16.63
C ALA A 343 29.20 -32.82 -16.44
N ILE A 344 28.86 -31.66 -17.00
CA ILE A 344 27.48 -31.22 -17.20
C ILE A 344 27.22 -31.15 -18.71
N ILE A 345 26.26 -31.92 -19.20
CA ILE A 345 26.06 -32.17 -20.64
C ILE A 345 24.79 -31.51 -21.09
N ARG A 346 24.84 -30.63 -22.10
CA ARG A 346 23.63 -30.09 -22.69
C ARG A 346 22.88 -31.17 -23.46
N VAL A 347 21.58 -31.40 -23.12
CA VAL A 347 20.75 -32.35 -23.85
C VAL A 347 20.07 -31.75 -25.08
N GLY A 348 19.85 -30.42 -25.07
CA GLY A 348 19.21 -29.69 -26.15
C GLY A 348 18.87 -28.27 -25.75
N TYR A 349 17.94 -27.65 -26.46
CA TYR A 349 17.43 -26.33 -26.18
C TYR A 349 15.96 -26.25 -26.61
N GLY A 350 15.16 -25.46 -25.84
CA GLY A 350 13.76 -25.17 -26.16
C GLY A 350 12.85 -26.40 -26.17
N ASN A 351 11.79 -26.33 -26.94
CA ASN A 351 10.70 -27.29 -26.99
C ASN A 351 11.11 -28.72 -27.33
N ASP A 352 10.22 -29.69 -27.09
CA ASP A 352 10.42 -31.11 -27.43
C ASP A 352 10.33 -31.34 -28.95
N ASP A 353 11.40 -30.91 -29.63
CA ASP A 353 11.60 -31.07 -31.06
C ASP A 353 13.00 -31.71 -31.31
N THR A 354 13.04 -32.78 -32.09
CA THR A 354 14.28 -33.51 -32.37
C THR A 354 15.33 -32.65 -33.07
N ASP A 355 14.94 -31.60 -33.79
CA ASP A 355 15.87 -30.65 -34.41
C ASP A 355 16.57 -29.75 -33.38
N GLN A 356 16.06 -29.72 -32.15
CA GLN A 356 16.60 -28.96 -31.02
C GLN A 356 17.47 -29.83 -30.10
N ASP A 357 17.59 -31.15 -30.38
CA ASP A 357 18.46 -32.02 -29.62
C ASP A 357 19.95 -31.58 -29.80
N ASP A 358 20.72 -31.72 -28.75
CA ASP A 358 22.17 -31.59 -28.88
C ASP A 358 22.72 -32.90 -29.52
N VAL A 359 23.26 -32.76 -30.70
CA VAL A 359 23.69 -33.89 -31.54
C VAL A 359 24.77 -34.77 -30.88
N TRP A 360 25.47 -34.25 -29.88
CA TRP A 360 26.52 -34.98 -29.16
C TRP A 360 26.02 -35.47 -27.77
N ALA A 361 24.83 -35.08 -27.30
CA ALA A 361 24.36 -35.39 -25.96
C ALA A 361 24.39 -36.88 -25.63
N VAL A 362 23.72 -37.69 -26.46
CA VAL A 362 23.63 -39.15 -26.26
C VAL A 362 25.04 -39.80 -26.24
N ARG A 363 25.90 -39.42 -27.19
CA ARG A 363 27.26 -39.92 -27.21
C ARG A 363 28.04 -39.50 -25.97
N ASN A 364 27.95 -38.24 -25.56
CA ASN A 364 28.64 -37.71 -24.39
C ASN A 364 28.21 -38.41 -23.10
N MET A 365 26.90 -38.67 -22.91
CA MET A 365 26.41 -39.45 -21.78
C MET A 365 26.93 -40.88 -21.78
N GLN A 366 26.87 -41.57 -22.93
CA GLN A 366 27.41 -42.94 -23.09
C GLN A 366 28.91 -43.01 -22.79
N GLU A 367 29.67 -42.04 -23.29
CA GLU A 367 31.11 -41.98 -23.08
C GLU A 367 31.46 -41.66 -21.62
N CYS A 368 30.73 -40.76 -20.95
CA CYS A 368 30.87 -40.52 -19.53
C CYS A 368 30.66 -41.79 -18.71
N GLU A 369 29.64 -42.58 -19.03
CA GLU A 369 29.40 -43.89 -18.41
C GLU A 369 30.52 -44.88 -18.70
N ARG A 370 30.99 -44.96 -19.94
CA ARG A 370 32.10 -45.84 -20.36
C ARG A 370 33.39 -45.53 -19.60
N VAL A 371 33.78 -44.27 -19.51
CA VAL A 371 35.01 -43.87 -18.83
C VAL A 371 34.86 -43.70 -17.32
N GLY A 372 33.62 -43.75 -16.80
CA GLY A 372 33.29 -43.58 -15.37
C GLY A 372 33.53 -42.17 -14.87
N ILE A 373 33.11 -41.17 -15.65
CA ILE A 373 32.98 -39.76 -15.23
C ILE A 373 31.50 -39.52 -14.84
N PRO A 374 31.21 -39.22 -13.58
CA PRO A 374 29.86 -38.87 -13.20
C PRO A 374 29.40 -37.60 -13.94
N TYR A 375 28.12 -37.56 -14.36
CA TYR A 375 27.60 -36.43 -15.10
C TYR A 375 26.21 -35.98 -14.61
N GLY A 376 25.93 -34.72 -14.87
CA GLY A 376 24.58 -34.11 -14.88
C GLY A 376 24.25 -33.66 -16.28
N VAL A 377 23.01 -33.24 -16.48
CA VAL A 377 22.56 -32.74 -17.79
C VAL A 377 21.83 -31.40 -17.62
N TYR A 378 21.83 -30.59 -18.70
CA TYR A 378 21.04 -29.38 -18.73
C TYR A 378 20.31 -29.18 -20.06
N LEU A 379 19.20 -28.45 -20.02
CA LEU A 379 18.51 -27.92 -21.19
C LEU A 379 18.66 -26.40 -21.20
N TYR A 380 19.02 -25.85 -22.35
CA TYR A 380 19.00 -24.39 -22.55
C TYR A 380 17.57 -23.93 -22.85
N SER A 381 16.95 -23.16 -21.94
CA SER A 381 15.54 -22.84 -21.99
C SER A 381 15.25 -21.63 -22.89
N TYR A 382 14.20 -21.77 -23.67
CA TYR A 382 13.54 -20.70 -24.42
C TYR A 382 12.06 -20.54 -24.06
N ALA A 383 11.59 -21.21 -23.00
CA ALA A 383 10.19 -21.14 -22.61
C ALA A 383 9.79 -19.73 -22.16
N VAL A 384 8.70 -19.21 -22.70
CA VAL A 384 8.09 -17.93 -22.33
C VAL A 384 6.69 -18.09 -21.70
N ASN A 385 6.25 -19.35 -21.53
CA ASN A 385 4.99 -19.71 -20.88
C ASN A 385 5.04 -21.15 -20.33
N GLU A 386 4.04 -21.55 -19.57
CA GLU A 386 3.97 -22.87 -18.93
C GLU A 386 3.82 -24.03 -19.93
N ASP A 387 3.17 -23.83 -21.08
CA ASP A 387 3.04 -24.88 -22.11
C ASP A 387 4.40 -25.20 -22.72
N GLU A 388 5.21 -24.19 -22.99
CA GLU A 388 6.58 -24.37 -23.48
C GLU A 388 7.47 -24.97 -22.37
N ALA A 389 7.35 -24.56 -21.12
CA ALA A 389 8.04 -25.18 -19.98
C ALA A 389 7.70 -26.68 -19.85
N ASN A 390 6.43 -27.07 -20.06
CA ASN A 390 6.02 -28.47 -20.10
C ASN A 390 6.63 -29.22 -21.30
N SER A 391 6.75 -28.56 -22.46
CA SER A 391 7.40 -29.12 -23.63
C SER A 391 8.89 -29.33 -23.39
N GLU A 392 9.60 -28.36 -22.78
CA GLU A 392 11.00 -28.48 -22.41
C GLU A 392 11.25 -29.64 -21.41
N ALA A 393 10.34 -29.81 -20.43
CA ALA A 393 10.39 -30.96 -19.54
C ALA A 393 10.28 -32.29 -20.30
N ASN A 394 9.37 -32.37 -21.30
CA ASN A 394 9.27 -33.55 -22.16
C ASN A 394 10.56 -33.81 -22.97
N HIS A 395 11.17 -32.73 -23.51
CA HIS A 395 12.46 -32.79 -24.20
C HIS A 395 13.52 -33.44 -23.33
N ILE A 396 13.71 -32.95 -22.12
CA ILE A 396 14.64 -33.51 -21.14
C ILE A 396 14.32 -34.99 -20.90
N LEU A 397 13.09 -35.34 -20.60
CA LEU A 397 12.69 -36.71 -20.28
C LEU A 397 12.85 -37.67 -21.44
N ARG A 398 12.64 -37.21 -22.67
CA ARG A 398 12.89 -37.97 -23.87
C ARG A 398 14.37 -38.26 -24.05
N MET A 399 15.23 -37.24 -23.89
CA MET A 399 16.67 -37.40 -24.04
C MET A 399 17.30 -38.27 -22.95
N LEU A 400 16.69 -38.37 -21.80
CA LEU A 400 17.16 -39.16 -20.66
C LEU A 400 16.69 -40.62 -20.67
N GLN A 401 15.96 -41.07 -21.70
CA GLN A 401 15.53 -42.47 -21.77
C GLN A 401 16.73 -43.42 -21.78
N GLY A 402 16.86 -44.21 -20.72
CA GLY A 402 17.94 -45.16 -20.55
C GLY A 402 19.24 -44.60 -19.92
N PHE A 403 19.21 -43.32 -19.50
CA PHE A 403 20.32 -42.64 -18.82
C PHE A 403 19.96 -42.24 -17.40
N ASN A 404 20.99 -42.20 -16.52
CA ASN A 404 20.83 -41.77 -15.14
C ASN A 404 21.90 -40.73 -14.76
N PRO A 405 21.64 -39.44 -14.98
CA PRO A 405 22.55 -38.35 -14.61
C PRO A 405 22.66 -38.22 -13.10
N VAL A 406 23.69 -38.85 -12.50
CA VAL A 406 23.84 -38.91 -11.02
C VAL A 406 24.10 -37.57 -10.38
N LEU A 407 24.49 -36.55 -11.15
CA LEU A 407 24.67 -35.19 -10.67
C LEU A 407 23.43 -34.32 -10.87
N GLY A 408 22.33 -34.92 -11.37
CA GLY A 408 21.06 -34.25 -11.51
C GLY A 408 20.79 -33.62 -12.88
N VAL A 409 19.66 -33.01 -12.97
CA VAL A 409 19.15 -32.32 -14.16
C VAL A 409 19.01 -30.84 -13.84
N TYR A 410 19.41 -29.99 -14.77
CA TYR A 410 19.38 -28.53 -14.63
C TYR A 410 18.61 -27.89 -15.76
N ILE A 411 18.06 -26.69 -15.52
CA ILE A 411 17.54 -25.83 -16.56
C ILE A 411 18.38 -24.55 -16.59
N ASP A 412 18.78 -24.15 -17.78
CA ASP A 412 19.61 -22.97 -18.01
C ASP A 412 18.76 -21.86 -18.63
N ILE A 413 18.58 -20.78 -17.89
CA ILE A 413 17.72 -19.66 -18.25
C ILE A 413 18.57 -18.37 -18.20
N GLU A 414 19.18 -17.97 -19.32
CA GLU A 414 20.11 -16.85 -19.35
C GLU A 414 19.87 -15.84 -20.48
N ASP A 415 19.11 -16.19 -21.52
CA ASP A 415 18.97 -15.35 -22.72
C ASP A 415 17.99 -14.19 -22.52
N THR A 416 18.49 -13.10 -21.92
CA THR A 416 17.70 -11.89 -21.68
C THR A 416 17.26 -11.21 -22.97
N GLU A 417 18.02 -11.33 -24.08
CA GLU A 417 17.64 -10.75 -25.37
C GLU A 417 16.45 -11.51 -25.97
N TYR A 418 16.38 -12.81 -25.76
CA TYR A 418 15.27 -13.63 -26.19
C TYR A 418 13.98 -13.24 -25.48
N TYR A 419 14.00 -13.12 -24.14
CA TYR A 419 12.83 -12.72 -23.35
C TYR A 419 12.31 -11.33 -23.72
N ASN A 420 13.21 -10.39 -23.99
CA ASN A 420 12.83 -9.03 -24.44
C ASN A 420 12.06 -9.02 -25.77
N LYS A 421 12.25 -10.01 -26.66
CA LYS A 421 11.48 -10.13 -27.92
C LYS A 421 9.99 -10.47 -27.67
N TYR A 422 9.68 -11.01 -26.49
CA TYR A 422 8.33 -11.37 -26.07
C TYR A 422 7.77 -10.39 -25.03
N ASP A 423 8.32 -9.18 -24.96
CA ASP A 423 7.97 -8.16 -23.98
C ASP A 423 8.08 -8.62 -22.51
N ILE A 424 8.98 -9.57 -22.25
CA ILE A 424 9.27 -10.05 -20.90
C ILE A 424 10.58 -9.42 -20.44
N ASP A 425 10.50 -8.50 -19.46
CA ASP A 425 11.69 -8.00 -18.77
C ASP A 425 12.07 -8.94 -17.62
N PRO A 426 13.15 -9.73 -17.73
CA PRO A 426 13.53 -10.70 -16.70
C PRO A 426 13.95 -10.06 -15.38
N TYR A 427 14.15 -8.74 -15.33
CA TYR A 427 14.50 -8.00 -14.12
C TYR A 427 13.28 -7.33 -13.44
N SER A 428 12.13 -7.31 -14.11
CA SER A 428 10.87 -6.86 -13.51
C SER A 428 10.32 -7.87 -12.48
N SER A 429 9.37 -7.48 -11.66
CA SER A 429 8.70 -8.38 -10.72
C SER A 429 7.96 -9.50 -11.45
N GLU A 430 7.18 -9.11 -12.46
CA GLU A 430 6.38 -10.01 -13.28
C GLU A 430 7.26 -10.98 -14.10
N GLY A 431 8.36 -10.48 -14.67
CA GLY A 431 9.30 -11.30 -15.42
C GLY A 431 9.99 -12.33 -14.54
N ARG A 432 10.48 -11.96 -13.37
CA ARG A 432 11.06 -12.90 -12.41
C ARG A 432 10.06 -13.95 -11.95
N GLU A 433 8.81 -13.57 -11.68
CA GLU A 433 7.76 -14.50 -11.30
C GLU A 433 7.47 -15.52 -12.42
N LEU A 434 7.40 -15.06 -13.67
CA LEU A 434 7.21 -15.92 -14.83
C LEU A 434 8.37 -16.91 -15.00
N ILE A 435 9.62 -16.42 -14.97
CA ILE A 435 10.83 -17.25 -15.08
C ILE A 435 10.88 -18.27 -13.94
N THR A 436 10.53 -17.87 -12.73
CA THR A 436 10.44 -18.80 -11.59
C THR A 436 9.39 -19.89 -11.83
N ARG A 437 8.21 -19.54 -12.33
CA ARG A 437 7.16 -20.52 -12.65
C ARG A 437 7.64 -21.49 -13.75
N ILE A 438 8.29 -21.00 -14.79
CA ILE A 438 8.88 -21.82 -15.86
C ILE A 438 9.86 -22.83 -15.26
N ALA A 439 10.84 -22.36 -14.49
CA ALA A 439 11.82 -23.21 -13.85
C ALA A 439 11.17 -24.27 -12.95
N VAL A 440 10.25 -23.86 -12.07
CA VAL A 440 9.53 -24.77 -11.18
C VAL A 440 8.72 -25.82 -11.97
N THR A 441 8.06 -25.42 -13.05
CA THR A 441 7.27 -26.35 -13.89
C THR A 441 8.14 -27.44 -14.49
N VAL A 442 9.29 -27.06 -15.07
CA VAL A 442 10.24 -28.02 -15.66
C VAL A 442 10.79 -28.96 -14.58
N MET A 443 11.32 -28.39 -13.50
CA MET A 443 12.03 -29.15 -12.46
C MET A 443 11.08 -30.09 -11.69
N ASP A 444 9.87 -29.63 -11.36
CA ASP A 444 8.86 -30.46 -10.70
C ASP A 444 8.45 -31.67 -11.55
N ARG A 445 8.30 -31.48 -12.88
CA ARG A 445 7.96 -32.54 -13.79
C ARG A 445 9.10 -33.57 -13.95
N VAL A 446 10.34 -33.10 -14.03
CA VAL A 446 11.54 -33.95 -14.08
C VAL A 446 11.70 -34.72 -12.76
N SER A 447 11.47 -34.07 -11.62
CA SER A 447 11.52 -34.71 -10.30
C SER A 447 10.45 -35.79 -10.15
N ARG A 448 9.21 -35.54 -10.61
CA ARG A 448 8.13 -36.55 -10.61
C ARG A 448 8.43 -37.76 -11.50
N ALA A 449 9.27 -37.60 -12.51
CA ALA A 449 9.74 -38.72 -13.34
C ALA A 449 10.87 -39.53 -12.68
N GLY A 450 11.32 -39.13 -11.48
CA GLY A 450 12.28 -39.86 -10.67
C GLY A 450 13.75 -39.41 -10.82
N TYR A 451 14.00 -38.28 -11.49
CA TYR A 451 15.33 -37.68 -11.56
C TYR A 451 15.56 -36.67 -10.46
N THR A 452 16.79 -36.49 -10.04
CA THR A 452 17.19 -35.36 -9.21
C THR A 452 17.20 -34.10 -10.07
N ALA A 453 16.45 -33.07 -9.68
CA ALA A 453 16.33 -31.83 -10.44
C ALA A 453 16.39 -30.60 -9.50
#